data_763334f85337cd13e90b8cd17ec2be62
#
_entry.id   763334f85337cd13e90b8cd17ec2be62
#
_cell.length_a   1.000
_cell.length_b   1.000
_cell.length_c   1.000
_cell.angle_alpha   90.00
_cell.angle_beta   90.00
_cell.angle_gamma   90.00
#
_symmetry.space_group_name_H-M   'P 1'
#
loop_
_entity.id
_entity.type
_entity.pdbx_description
1 polymer ?
#
loop_
_entity_poly.entity_id
_entity_poly.type
_entity_poly.pdbx_seq_one_letter_code
_entity_poly.pdbx_strand_id
1 'polypeptide(L)'
;MKTLQELYWLRDLPEDKEFVEKHDDIEGVFKEVCEEHGVEYPKELVKELIKSCSMLELKYHFNRPRPYQLADYYNIKLGENILESMKTPSYPSGHAAQGILVGKVLQTKLPINTNAFIEAGKRISYSRNIGGAHYPSDSEMGENIGSRMYEYIIHKI
;
A
#
# COMPACT_ATOMS: atom_id res chain seq x y z
N MET A 1 -15.10 7.43 -9.49
CA MET A 1 -15.66 7.90 -8.19
C MET A 1 -15.16 9.31 -7.93
N LYS A 2 -16.05 10.24 -7.56
CA LYS A 2 -15.66 11.61 -7.23
C LYS A 2 -15.05 11.63 -5.81
N THR A 3 -14.14 12.57 -5.56
CA THR A 3 -13.42 12.68 -4.28
C THR A 3 -14.33 12.68 -3.05
N LEU A 4 -15.46 13.42 -3.11
CA LEU A 4 -16.41 13.45 -2.01
C LEU A 4 -17.04 12.07 -1.74
N GLN A 5 -17.35 11.32 -2.80
CA GLN A 5 -17.86 9.96 -2.67
C GLN A 5 -16.80 9.02 -2.06
N GLU A 6 -15.53 9.20 -2.42
CA GLU A 6 -14.43 8.44 -1.82
C GLU A 6 -14.29 8.73 -0.33
N LEU A 7 -14.47 10.00 0.09
CA LEU A 7 -14.44 10.35 1.51
C LEU A 7 -15.57 9.68 2.29
N TYR A 8 -16.78 9.63 1.73
CA TYR A 8 -17.89 8.92 2.37
C TYR A 8 -17.62 7.42 2.46
N TRP A 9 -17.04 6.85 1.41
CA TRP A 9 -16.65 5.44 1.40
C TRP A 9 -15.63 5.15 2.51
N LEU A 10 -14.60 6.00 2.66
CA LEU A 10 -13.60 5.87 3.71
C LEU A 10 -14.22 5.97 5.10
N ARG A 11 -15.14 6.93 5.29
CA ARG A 11 -15.83 7.11 6.57
C ARG A 11 -16.55 5.85 7.02
N ASP A 12 -17.14 5.12 6.07
CA ASP A 12 -17.96 3.96 6.35
C ASP A 12 -17.14 2.66 6.51
N LEU A 13 -15.82 2.71 6.32
CA LEU A 13 -14.96 1.56 6.56
C LEU A 13 -14.84 1.25 8.06
N PRO A 14 -14.67 -0.03 8.43
CA PRO A 14 -14.47 -0.39 9.83
C PRO A 14 -13.17 0.20 10.36
N GLU A 15 -13.15 0.56 11.63
CA GLU A 15 -11.92 0.96 12.31
C GLU A 15 -11.16 -0.30 12.75
N ASP A 16 -9.89 -0.40 12.40
CA ASP A 16 -9.03 -1.49 12.81
C ASP A 16 -7.60 -1.00 12.94
N LYS A 17 -7.32 -0.39 14.07
CA LYS A 17 -6.02 0.21 14.36
C LYS A 17 -4.88 -0.81 14.33
N GLU A 18 -5.10 -2.00 14.87
CA GLU A 18 -4.08 -3.06 14.89
C GLU A 18 -3.72 -3.49 13.48
N PHE A 19 -4.72 -3.67 12.62
CA PHE A 19 -4.52 -4.02 11.21
C PHE A 19 -3.72 -2.94 10.48
N VAL A 20 -4.05 -1.68 10.69
CA VAL A 20 -3.35 -0.54 10.07
C VAL A 20 -1.89 -0.49 10.53
N GLU A 21 -1.64 -0.59 11.82
CA GLU A 21 -0.28 -0.55 12.37
C GLU A 21 0.57 -1.72 11.88
N LYS A 22 0.01 -2.91 11.86
CA LYS A 22 0.70 -4.11 11.37
C LYS A 22 1.11 -3.96 9.91
N HIS A 23 0.22 -3.47 9.06
CA HIS A 23 0.44 -3.39 7.62
C HIS A 23 1.16 -2.12 7.17
N ASP A 24 1.46 -1.22 8.09
CA ASP A 24 2.33 -0.06 7.82
C ASP A 24 3.78 -0.51 7.59
N ASP A 25 4.20 -1.59 8.23
CA ASP A 25 5.51 -2.20 8.07
C ASP A 25 5.49 -3.25 6.96
N ILE A 26 5.81 -2.84 5.74
CA ILE A 26 5.78 -3.71 4.56
C ILE A 26 6.71 -4.91 4.73
N GLU A 27 7.95 -4.67 5.18
CA GLU A 27 8.92 -5.75 5.37
C GLU A 27 8.42 -6.76 6.42
N GLY A 28 7.89 -6.27 7.53
CA GLY A 28 7.37 -7.12 8.60
C GLY A 28 6.24 -8.03 8.12
N VAL A 29 5.35 -7.53 7.29
CA VAL A 29 4.25 -8.33 6.72
C VAL A 29 4.80 -9.48 5.88
N PHE A 30 5.72 -9.21 4.97
CA PHE A 30 6.27 -10.24 4.09
C PHE A 30 7.16 -11.23 4.84
N LYS A 31 7.90 -10.75 5.84
CA LYS A 31 8.69 -11.63 6.71
C LYS A 31 7.79 -12.63 7.44
N GLU A 32 6.66 -12.17 7.97
CA GLU A 32 5.68 -13.03 8.65
C GLU A 32 5.14 -14.10 7.70
N VAL A 33 4.79 -13.73 6.47
CA VAL A 33 4.32 -14.70 5.47
C VAL A 33 5.38 -15.77 5.19
N CYS A 34 6.65 -15.35 5.05
CA CYS A 34 7.77 -16.30 4.87
C CYS A 34 7.87 -17.26 6.06
N GLU A 35 7.79 -16.75 7.28
CA GLU A 35 7.85 -17.57 8.49
C GLU A 35 6.68 -18.58 8.56
N GLU A 36 5.47 -18.15 8.22
CA GLU A 36 4.29 -19.01 8.20
C GLU A 36 4.42 -20.17 7.20
N HIS A 37 5.14 -19.95 6.11
CA HIS A 37 5.30 -20.94 5.04
C HIS A 37 6.67 -21.66 5.07
N GLY A 38 7.47 -21.43 6.09
CA GLY A 38 8.75 -22.09 6.26
C GLY A 38 9.79 -21.79 5.19
N VAL A 39 9.74 -20.59 4.60
CA VAL A 39 10.71 -20.14 3.62
C VAL A 39 11.55 -18.99 4.17
N GLU A 40 12.80 -18.91 3.71
CA GLU A 40 13.68 -17.83 4.13
C GLU A 40 13.24 -16.50 3.56
N TYR A 41 13.19 -15.47 4.42
CA TYR A 41 12.82 -14.11 4.01
C TYR A 41 13.98 -13.47 3.24
N PRO A 42 13.78 -13.10 1.96
CA PRO A 42 14.85 -12.50 1.14
C PRO A 42 14.96 -11.01 1.42
N LYS A 43 15.53 -10.67 2.55
CA LYS A 43 15.58 -9.29 3.10
C LYS A 43 16.14 -8.27 2.11
N GLU A 44 17.29 -8.57 1.51
CA GLU A 44 17.95 -7.62 0.60
C GLU A 44 17.15 -7.38 -0.67
N LEU A 45 16.55 -8.44 -1.22
CA LEU A 45 15.67 -8.32 -2.38
C LEU A 45 14.47 -7.43 -2.07
N VAL A 46 13.80 -7.68 -0.94
CA VAL A 46 12.61 -6.90 -0.55
C VAL A 46 12.98 -5.43 -0.35
N LYS A 47 14.07 -5.14 0.32
CA LYS A 47 14.54 -3.76 0.52
C LYS A 47 14.79 -3.05 -0.81
N GLU A 48 15.46 -3.71 -1.74
CA GLU A 48 15.72 -3.14 -3.07
C GLU A 48 14.43 -2.88 -3.84
N LEU A 49 13.47 -3.79 -3.77
CA LEU A 49 12.18 -3.62 -4.43
C LEU A 49 11.42 -2.40 -3.88
N ILE A 50 11.36 -2.28 -2.56
CA ILE A 50 10.69 -1.15 -1.91
C ILE A 50 11.35 0.15 -2.31
N LYS A 51 12.67 0.20 -2.26
CA LYS A 51 13.46 1.38 -2.62
C LYS A 51 13.26 1.78 -4.08
N SER A 52 13.17 0.81 -4.99
CA SER A 52 12.96 1.07 -6.42
C SER A 52 11.60 1.67 -6.74
N CYS A 53 10.66 1.54 -5.83
CA CYS A 53 9.27 1.95 -6.01
C CYS A 53 8.96 3.26 -5.26
N SER A 54 9.78 4.29 -5.48
CA SER A 54 9.55 5.62 -4.90
C SER A 54 8.51 6.39 -5.72
N MET A 55 7.49 6.90 -5.04
CA MET A 55 6.40 7.64 -5.66
C MET A 55 6.49 9.16 -5.43
N LEU A 56 7.55 9.65 -4.79
CA LEU A 56 7.61 11.05 -4.35
C LEU A 56 7.45 12.05 -5.50
N GLU A 57 8.12 11.85 -6.63
CA GLU A 57 8.00 12.76 -7.77
C GLU A 57 6.57 12.83 -8.29
N LEU A 58 5.92 11.67 -8.43
CA LEU A 58 4.53 11.60 -8.87
C LEU A 58 3.60 12.25 -7.85
N LYS A 59 3.82 12.01 -6.55
CA LYS A 59 3.02 12.62 -5.49
C LYS A 59 3.04 14.13 -5.57
N TYR A 60 4.20 14.75 -5.72
CA TYR A 60 4.31 16.20 -5.81
C TYR A 60 3.87 16.74 -7.17
N HIS A 61 3.95 15.96 -8.23
CA HIS A 61 3.41 16.32 -9.53
C HIS A 61 1.89 16.51 -9.47
N PHE A 62 1.17 15.53 -8.91
CA PHE A 62 -0.29 15.60 -8.77
C PHE A 62 -0.73 16.45 -7.58
N ASN A 63 0.06 16.47 -6.53
CA ASN A 63 -0.15 17.26 -5.31
C ASN A 63 -1.55 17.14 -4.72
N ARG A 64 -2.10 15.91 -4.70
CA ARG A 64 -3.44 15.66 -4.18
C ARG A 64 -3.47 15.75 -2.65
N PRO A 65 -4.40 16.52 -2.06
CA PRO A 65 -4.55 16.57 -0.60
C PRO A 65 -4.92 15.19 -0.04
N ARG A 66 -4.42 14.87 1.14
CA ARG A 66 -4.77 13.65 1.86
C ARG A 66 -6.24 13.65 2.27
N PRO A 67 -6.85 12.46 2.48
CA PRO A 67 -8.25 12.38 2.90
C PRO A 67 -8.57 13.22 4.13
N TYR A 68 -7.71 13.23 5.16
CA TYR A 68 -7.97 14.00 6.38
C TYR A 68 -8.08 15.50 6.13
N GLN A 69 -7.32 16.03 5.16
CA GLN A 69 -7.33 17.45 4.82
C GLN A 69 -8.64 17.86 4.18
N LEU A 70 -9.16 17.06 3.24
CA LEU A 70 -10.43 17.36 2.58
C LEU A 70 -11.64 16.97 3.44
N ALA A 71 -11.52 15.92 4.25
CA ALA A 71 -12.57 15.54 5.18
C ALA A 71 -12.87 16.68 6.15
N ASP A 72 -11.84 17.32 6.66
CA ASP A 72 -11.96 18.46 7.55
C ASP A 72 -12.70 19.63 6.86
N TYR A 73 -12.33 19.91 5.63
CA TYR A 73 -12.98 20.94 4.81
C TYR A 73 -14.47 20.67 4.60
N TYR A 74 -14.87 19.42 4.42
CA TYR A 74 -16.27 19.03 4.18
C TYR A 74 -17.02 18.62 5.45
N ASN A 75 -16.41 18.80 6.63
CA ASN A 75 -17.01 18.38 7.92
C ASN A 75 -17.35 16.89 7.97
N ILE A 76 -16.53 16.06 7.32
CA ILE A 76 -16.64 14.61 7.37
C ILE A 76 -15.63 14.10 8.39
N LYS A 77 -16.07 13.27 9.33
CA LYS A 77 -15.21 12.75 10.39
C LYS A 77 -14.61 11.39 9.96
N LEU A 78 -13.29 11.35 9.76
CA LEU A 78 -12.54 10.12 9.55
C LEU A 78 -11.86 9.73 10.86
N GLY A 79 -11.43 8.46 10.98
CA GLY A 79 -10.68 8.00 12.15
C GLY A 79 -9.37 8.78 12.37
N GLU A 80 -8.92 8.86 13.61
CA GLU A 80 -7.83 9.75 14.05
C GLU A 80 -6.43 9.15 13.91
N ASN A 81 -6.14 8.37 12.89
CA ASN A 81 -4.80 7.83 12.69
C ASN A 81 -3.99 8.67 11.72
N ILE A 82 -3.16 9.57 12.25
CA ILE A 82 -2.19 10.29 11.42
C ILE A 82 -0.92 9.47 11.36
N LEU A 83 -0.63 8.91 10.19
CA LEU A 83 0.59 8.16 9.92
C LEU A 83 1.66 9.10 9.35
N GLU A 84 2.93 8.76 9.56
CA GLU A 84 4.05 9.55 9.04
C GLU A 84 3.96 9.77 7.53
N SER A 85 3.48 8.73 6.79
CA SER A 85 3.29 8.81 5.35
C SER A 85 2.27 9.86 4.90
N MET A 86 1.38 10.32 5.80
CA MET A 86 0.38 11.34 5.48
C MET A 86 0.95 12.75 5.34
N LYS A 87 2.23 12.95 5.58
CA LYS A 87 2.90 14.25 5.45
C LYS A 87 3.24 14.62 4.02
N THR A 88 3.13 13.67 3.08
CA THR A 88 3.33 13.90 1.65
C THR A 88 1.99 13.88 0.93
N PRO A 89 1.91 14.37 -0.33
CA PRO A 89 0.67 14.30 -1.10
C PRO A 89 0.13 12.87 -1.28
N SER A 90 -1.15 12.75 -1.56
CA SER A 90 -1.90 11.48 -1.46
C SER A 90 -1.72 10.54 -2.64
N TYR A 91 -1.65 11.05 -3.86
CA TYR A 91 -1.74 10.24 -5.08
C TYR A 91 -0.40 10.13 -5.78
N PRO A 92 0.05 8.94 -6.19
CA PRO A 92 -0.55 7.63 -5.91
C PRO A 92 -0.09 7.04 -4.57
N SER A 93 -0.69 5.92 -4.14
CA SER A 93 -0.30 5.24 -2.90
C SER A 93 1.03 4.49 -3.06
N GLY A 94 2.05 4.92 -2.32
CA GLY A 94 3.35 4.26 -2.29
C GLY A 94 3.30 2.86 -1.67
N HIS A 95 2.60 2.71 -0.54
CA HIS A 95 2.41 1.41 0.11
C HIS A 95 1.70 0.41 -0.82
N ALA A 96 0.67 0.85 -1.55
CA ALA A 96 -0.03 -0.02 -2.49
C ALA A 96 0.90 -0.49 -3.61
N ALA A 97 1.69 0.42 -4.18
CA ALA A 97 2.63 0.08 -5.24
C ALA A 97 3.71 -0.89 -4.72
N GLN A 98 4.31 -0.57 -3.59
CA GLN A 98 5.36 -1.40 -2.98
C GLN A 98 4.83 -2.77 -2.57
N GLY A 99 3.66 -2.81 -1.94
CA GLY A 99 3.04 -4.07 -1.51
C GLY A 99 2.74 -5.00 -2.68
N ILE A 100 2.19 -4.48 -3.76
CA ILE A 100 1.88 -5.28 -4.95
C ILE A 100 3.15 -5.73 -5.67
N LEU A 101 4.13 -4.84 -5.83
CA LEU A 101 5.40 -5.19 -6.45
C LEU A 101 6.10 -6.33 -5.70
N VAL A 102 6.30 -6.15 -4.40
CA VAL A 102 6.96 -7.17 -3.57
C VAL A 102 6.15 -8.46 -3.56
N GLY A 103 4.84 -8.38 -3.39
CA GLY A 103 3.96 -9.55 -3.38
C GLY A 103 4.09 -10.38 -4.63
N LYS A 104 4.04 -9.75 -5.80
CA LYS A 104 4.14 -10.45 -7.09
C LYS A 104 5.54 -11.05 -7.31
N VAL A 105 6.59 -10.33 -6.96
CA VAL A 105 7.96 -10.83 -7.08
C VAL A 105 8.18 -12.06 -6.20
N LEU A 106 7.79 -11.98 -4.93
CA LEU A 106 7.96 -13.10 -4.00
C LEU A 106 7.09 -14.30 -4.41
N GLN A 107 5.88 -14.05 -4.89
CA GLN A 107 5.01 -15.11 -5.38
C GLN A 107 5.62 -15.88 -6.54
N THR A 108 6.40 -15.19 -7.37
CA THR A 108 7.09 -15.80 -8.51
C THR A 108 8.39 -16.51 -8.10
N LYS A 109 9.15 -15.90 -7.18
CA LYS A 109 10.50 -16.36 -6.83
C LYS A 109 10.56 -17.42 -5.74
N LEU A 110 9.59 -17.45 -4.83
CA LEU A 110 9.62 -18.38 -3.69
C LEU A 110 8.72 -19.60 -3.94
N PRO A 111 9.10 -20.78 -3.40
CA PRO A 111 8.39 -22.04 -3.68
C PRO A 111 7.13 -22.20 -2.81
N ILE A 112 6.14 -21.34 -3.02
CA ILE A 112 4.88 -21.39 -2.30
C ILE A 112 3.75 -21.57 -3.32
N ASN A 113 2.83 -22.51 -3.04
CA ASN A 113 1.74 -22.88 -3.94
C ASN A 113 0.44 -22.12 -3.70
N THR A 114 0.44 -21.13 -2.80
CA THR A 114 -0.73 -20.31 -2.49
C THR A 114 -0.48 -18.89 -2.95
N ASN A 115 -1.53 -18.07 -2.97
CA ASN A 115 -1.42 -16.63 -3.30
C ASN A 115 -1.06 -15.77 -2.08
N ALA A 116 -0.40 -16.36 -1.07
CA ALA A 116 -0.13 -15.70 0.21
C ALA A 116 0.60 -14.35 0.08
N PHE A 117 1.56 -14.25 -0.82
CA PHE A 117 2.31 -13.01 -1.02
C PHE A 117 1.48 -11.96 -1.74
N ILE A 118 0.74 -12.34 -2.77
CA ILE A 118 -0.16 -11.41 -3.47
C ILE A 118 -1.25 -10.92 -2.52
N GLU A 119 -1.82 -11.82 -1.72
CA GLU A 119 -2.83 -11.45 -0.71
C GLU A 119 -2.25 -10.48 0.33
N ALA A 120 -1.01 -10.69 0.76
CA ALA A 120 -0.33 -9.78 1.68
C ALA A 120 -0.18 -8.36 1.07
N GLY A 121 0.20 -8.28 -0.19
CA GLY A 121 0.29 -7.00 -0.91
C GLY A 121 -1.06 -6.28 -0.97
N LYS A 122 -2.13 -7.01 -1.21
CA LYS A 122 -3.49 -6.45 -1.21
C LYS A 122 -3.92 -5.95 0.17
N ARG A 123 -3.57 -6.69 1.23
CA ARG A 123 -3.85 -6.25 2.60
C ARG A 123 -3.11 -4.95 2.93
N ILE A 124 -1.85 -4.83 2.51
CA ILE A 124 -1.07 -3.60 2.70
C ILE A 124 -1.78 -2.43 2.02
N SER A 125 -2.20 -2.59 0.77
CA SER A 125 -2.93 -1.56 0.03
C SER A 125 -4.23 -1.16 0.76
N TYR A 126 -5.03 -2.14 1.14
CA TYR A 126 -6.30 -1.91 1.82
C TYR A 126 -6.14 -1.26 3.20
N SER A 127 -5.07 -1.59 3.92
CA SER A 127 -4.80 -1.00 5.23
C SER A 127 -4.69 0.52 5.17
N ARG A 128 -4.23 1.06 4.05
CA ARG A 128 -4.11 2.51 3.86
C ARG A 128 -5.47 3.18 3.75
N ASN A 129 -6.46 2.49 3.23
CA ASN A 129 -7.85 2.97 3.19
C ASN A 129 -8.47 2.92 4.59
N ILE A 130 -8.31 1.79 5.30
CA ILE A 130 -8.80 1.63 6.68
C ILE A 130 -8.21 2.72 7.58
N GLY A 131 -6.93 3.03 7.42
CA GLY A 131 -6.24 4.08 8.19
C GLY A 131 -6.55 5.51 7.73
N GLY A 132 -7.35 5.68 6.68
CA GLY A 132 -7.69 7.00 6.14
C GLY A 132 -6.55 7.72 5.45
N ALA A 133 -5.46 7.00 5.12
CA ALA A 133 -4.28 7.60 4.51
C ALA A 133 -4.45 7.90 3.03
N HIS A 134 -5.23 7.07 2.35
CA HIS A 134 -5.40 7.13 0.90
C HIS A 134 -6.84 6.93 0.47
N TYR A 135 -7.22 7.66 -0.59
CA TYR A 135 -8.47 7.39 -1.31
C TYR A 135 -8.38 6.05 -2.05
N PRO A 136 -9.50 5.39 -2.33
CA PRO A 136 -9.49 4.17 -3.18
C PRO A 136 -8.80 4.37 -4.51
N SER A 137 -8.94 5.53 -5.15
CA SER A 137 -8.27 5.83 -6.43
C SER A 137 -6.75 5.94 -6.29
N ASP A 138 -6.23 6.39 -5.15
CA ASP A 138 -4.79 6.38 -4.87
C ASP A 138 -4.26 4.96 -4.83
N SER A 139 -5.01 4.08 -4.16
CA SER A 139 -4.67 2.66 -4.02
C SER A 139 -4.69 1.95 -5.37
N GLU A 140 -5.73 2.17 -6.15
CA GLU A 140 -5.87 1.59 -7.48
C GLU A 140 -4.69 1.96 -8.40
N MET A 141 -4.31 3.24 -8.42
CA MET A 141 -3.17 3.67 -9.22
C MET A 141 -1.86 3.09 -8.68
N GLY A 142 -1.67 3.07 -7.36
CA GLY A 142 -0.50 2.46 -6.74
C GLY A 142 -0.37 0.98 -7.12
N GLU A 143 -1.46 0.22 -7.01
CA GLU A 143 -1.48 -1.20 -7.40
C GLU A 143 -1.16 -1.40 -8.88
N ASN A 144 -1.68 -0.55 -9.75
CA ASN A 144 -1.39 -0.59 -11.18
C ASN A 144 0.10 -0.32 -11.47
N ILE A 145 0.68 0.66 -10.79
CA ILE A 145 2.11 0.98 -10.93
C ILE A 145 2.95 -0.21 -10.44
N GLY A 146 2.63 -0.77 -9.29
CA GLY A 146 3.34 -1.94 -8.75
C GLY A 146 3.30 -3.13 -9.71
N SER A 147 2.14 -3.40 -10.30
CA SER A 147 1.97 -4.48 -11.28
C SER A 147 2.80 -4.25 -12.55
N ARG A 148 2.82 -3.03 -13.07
CA ARG A 148 3.63 -2.69 -14.25
C ARG A 148 5.12 -2.77 -13.97
N MET A 149 5.55 -2.32 -12.81
CA MET A 149 6.95 -2.45 -12.39
C MET A 149 7.35 -3.92 -12.27
N TYR A 150 6.48 -4.77 -11.73
CA TYR A 150 6.70 -6.21 -11.67
C TYR A 150 6.95 -6.78 -13.08
N GLU A 151 6.10 -6.49 -14.03
CA GLU A 151 6.24 -6.97 -15.42
C GLU A 151 7.57 -6.53 -16.04
N TYR A 152 7.99 -5.31 -15.73
CA TYR A 152 9.25 -4.76 -16.26
C TYR A 152 10.48 -5.43 -15.66
N ILE A 153 10.50 -5.66 -14.32
CA ILE A 153 11.70 -6.10 -13.63
C ILE A 153 11.82 -7.61 -13.47
N ILE A 154 10.73 -8.37 -13.56
CA ILE A 154 10.75 -9.82 -13.25
C ILE A 154 11.74 -10.59 -14.15
N HIS A 155 11.97 -10.13 -15.35
CA HIS A 155 12.93 -10.74 -16.30
C HIS A 155 14.37 -10.32 -16.04
N LYS A 156 14.61 -9.39 -15.12
CA LYS A 156 15.93 -8.84 -14.81
C LYS A 156 16.50 -9.32 -13.48
N ILE A 157 15.69 -10.01 -12.70
CA ILE A 157 16.07 -10.49 -11.37
C ILE A 157 16.00 -11.99 -11.21
#